data_bed57509e21dd4ba527840f0fe8bbc67
#
_entry.id   bed57509e21dd4ba527840f0fe8bbc67
#
_cell.length_a   1.000
_cell.length_b   1.000
_cell.length_c   1.000
_cell.angle_alpha   90.00
_cell.angle_beta   90.00
_cell.angle_gamma   90.00
#
_symmetry.space_group_name_H-M   'P 1'
#
loop_
_entity.id
_entity.type
_entity.pdbx_description
1 polymer ?
#
loop_
_entity_poly.entity_id
_entity_poly.type
_entity_poly.pdbx_seq_one_letter_code
_entity_poly.pdbx_strand_id
1 'polypeptide(L)'
;MTLDRAADHLRLLMPMLALVFAMPAEAARVVVQLDGIDGELRSAALAALELAQYADRDVGPAQARRLYRRAEEQIQGALEPYGYYNAKVDGELKENGSDFIAVLHLAIGPPVKVIEVDIRIDGDVAGIRSIDMARAAFSPRMNQGLDQVSYERSKASIHAALFGAGFLDAQLLTHRIDVTRAANTAAIHLEWKAGERYRFGDTRFEGGQFDDAFMQRYVPWDASDYYSQEKLLALQQRLVDANYFAISQVQPDTEKAAGGVVPISVMLAPAKRTVYIGGVFIGTDTGVGIRGGIERRWVNDRGHKLKFETILAQRLKTLSTLYQIPLPGPDNHSLNFGIAYRDENTDTSQSKTLRLAATDSRIWHGWTRTLGLQFLTGDFEVAEQKGTTTLLYPEISYAKKRADDLNFPRRGWSLTVAARAGQKGAGSDTSFAQVIADAKWIRGLGDNGRFIARGSLGYTQVGDFDKLPPELRFFAGGDRSIRGYPFQTVGPRRVVPDHEDPQVIGGEQIAVASAEYEYYFTEKWGAAAFVDTGDAFTGSSFDLKIGAGFGARWRSPVGLVRVDLGTPVGDAYASGVELHIVIGPDL
;
A
#
# COMPACT_ATOMS: atom_id res chain seq x y z
N MET A 1 9.86 -8.85 -76.36
CA MET A 1 9.06 -9.06 -77.58
C MET A 1 7.97 -8.00 -77.46
N THR A 2 8.29 -6.90 -78.06
CA THR A 2 7.78 -6.30 -79.31
C THR A 2 6.43 -5.64 -79.10
N LEU A 3 6.43 -4.28 -78.95
CA LEU A 3 6.18 -3.38 -80.09
C LEU A 3 4.69 -3.35 -80.50
N ASP A 4 4.02 -2.32 -80.71
CA ASP A 4 4.31 -0.94 -81.16
C ASP A 4 2.98 -0.29 -81.58
N ARG A 5 2.89 1.05 -81.44
CA ARG A 5 2.22 1.96 -82.40
C ARG A 5 0.68 1.91 -82.54
N ALA A 6 -0.03 2.95 -82.68
CA ALA A 6 0.19 4.33 -83.14
C ALA A 6 -1.13 5.10 -82.82
N ALA A 7 -1.08 6.32 -82.38
CA ALA A 7 -1.26 7.58 -83.13
C ALA A 7 -2.47 7.67 -84.02
N ASP A 8 -3.43 8.54 -83.79
CA ASP A 8 -3.59 9.81 -84.48
C ASP A 8 -5.04 10.39 -84.39
N HIS A 9 -5.07 11.68 -84.17
CA HIS A 9 -6.04 12.68 -84.67
C HIS A 9 -7.52 12.61 -84.22
N LEU A 10 -8.14 13.63 -83.65
CA LEU A 10 -8.42 14.98 -84.17
C LEU A 10 -9.29 15.78 -83.22
N ARG A 11 -8.82 16.90 -82.83
CA ARG A 11 -9.46 18.25 -82.64
C ARG A 11 -10.90 18.40 -82.16
N LEU A 12 -10.97 19.35 -81.18
CA LEU A 12 -11.96 20.42 -80.99
C LEU A 12 -13.32 20.07 -80.42
N LEU A 13 -13.49 20.45 -79.10
CA LEU A 13 -14.44 21.50 -78.77
C LEU A 13 -14.32 21.79 -77.27
N MET A 14 -13.84 22.95 -76.95
CA MET A 14 -13.92 23.54 -75.58
C MET A 14 -15.38 23.95 -75.29
N PRO A 15 -15.92 23.64 -74.09
CA PRO A 15 -16.71 24.64 -73.41
C PRO A 15 -15.99 25.04 -72.13
N MET A 16 -15.86 26.33 -72.01
CA MET A 16 -15.47 27.15 -70.87
C MET A 16 -16.33 26.81 -69.66
N LEU A 17 -15.82 25.91 -68.77
CA LEU A 17 -16.45 25.67 -67.48
C LEU A 17 -15.91 26.71 -66.48
N ALA A 18 -16.74 27.69 -66.19
CA ALA A 18 -16.50 28.65 -65.13
C ALA A 18 -16.32 27.89 -63.80
N LEU A 19 -15.09 27.83 -63.29
CA LEU A 19 -14.78 27.37 -61.96
C LEU A 19 -15.30 28.48 -61.00
N VAL A 20 -16.54 28.32 -60.50
CA VAL A 20 -17.00 29.03 -59.32
C VAL A 20 -16.14 28.53 -58.19
N PHE A 21 -15.17 29.35 -57.77
CA PHE A 21 -14.52 29.18 -56.46
C PHE A 21 -15.62 29.35 -55.40
N ALA A 22 -16.20 28.26 -54.95
CA ALA A 22 -16.89 28.22 -53.70
C ALA A 22 -15.81 28.48 -52.62
N MET A 23 -15.74 29.72 -52.12
CA MET A 23 -15.03 29.99 -50.89
C MET A 23 -15.59 29.04 -49.84
N PRO A 24 -14.75 28.31 -49.06
CA PRO A 24 -15.26 27.58 -47.95
C PRO A 24 -15.98 28.59 -47.03
N ALA A 25 -17.27 28.39 -46.87
CA ALA A 25 -18.02 29.13 -45.85
C ALA A 25 -17.28 28.88 -44.51
N GLU A 26 -16.72 29.91 -43.94
CA GLU A 26 -16.07 29.84 -42.65
C GLU A 26 -17.12 29.34 -41.66
N ALA A 27 -16.87 28.16 -41.07
CA ALA A 27 -17.80 27.50 -40.14
C ALA A 27 -18.02 28.39 -38.93
N ALA A 28 -19.26 28.85 -38.74
CA ALA A 28 -19.65 29.71 -37.62
C ALA A 28 -19.50 28.98 -36.30
N ARG A 29 -18.72 29.53 -35.38
CA ARG A 29 -18.45 28.93 -34.07
C ARG A 29 -19.20 29.69 -32.97
N VAL A 30 -19.42 29.01 -31.83
CA VAL A 30 -20.01 29.62 -30.65
C VAL A 30 -18.96 29.71 -29.55
N VAL A 31 -18.73 30.88 -29.03
CA VAL A 31 -17.91 31.13 -27.83
C VAL A 31 -18.83 31.50 -26.68
N VAL A 32 -18.75 30.75 -25.57
CA VAL A 32 -19.50 31.06 -24.36
C VAL A 32 -18.59 31.72 -23.34
N GLN A 33 -18.95 32.94 -22.95
CA GLN A 33 -18.34 33.69 -21.85
C GLN A 33 -19.32 33.67 -20.68
N LEU A 34 -18.87 33.06 -19.55
CA LEU A 34 -19.68 32.88 -18.36
C LEU A 34 -19.01 33.60 -17.20
N ASP A 35 -19.66 34.63 -16.65
CA ASP A 35 -19.18 35.46 -15.57
C ASP A 35 -20.06 35.34 -14.33
N GLY A 36 -19.50 35.59 -13.14
CA GLY A 36 -20.21 35.59 -11.86
C GLY A 36 -20.17 34.26 -11.09
N ILE A 37 -19.54 33.20 -11.65
CA ILE A 37 -19.28 31.92 -10.98
C ILE A 37 -17.93 31.35 -11.38
N ASP A 38 -17.32 30.59 -10.45
CA ASP A 38 -16.02 29.96 -10.63
C ASP A 38 -16.04 28.47 -10.20
N GLY A 39 -14.95 27.78 -10.45
CA GLY A 39 -14.70 26.41 -9.99
C GLY A 39 -15.73 25.41 -10.48
N GLU A 40 -16.24 24.62 -9.55
CA GLU A 40 -17.17 23.51 -9.83
C GLU A 40 -18.51 23.99 -10.39
N LEU A 41 -19.06 25.09 -9.87
CA LEU A 41 -20.31 25.68 -10.35
C LEU A 41 -20.22 26.12 -11.81
N ARG A 42 -19.07 26.73 -12.19
CA ARG A 42 -18.81 27.11 -13.58
C ARG A 42 -18.74 25.89 -14.49
N SER A 43 -18.04 24.85 -14.04
CA SER A 43 -17.92 23.61 -14.79
C SER A 43 -19.27 22.92 -14.99
N ALA A 44 -20.10 22.88 -13.95
CA ALA A 44 -21.45 22.33 -14.02
C ALA A 44 -22.36 23.12 -14.97
N ALA A 45 -22.35 24.45 -14.89
CA ALA A 45 -23.12 25.32 -15.78
C ALA A 45 -22.70 25.16 -17.24
N LEU A 46 -21.39 25.13 -17.54
CA LEU A 46 -20.89 24.93 -18.91
C LEU A 46 -21.21 23.54 -19.45
N ALA A 47 -21.15 22.49 -18.62
CA ALA A 47 -21.49 21.13 -19.02
C ALA A 47 -22.99 20.97 -19.36
N ALA A 48 -23.86 21.70 -18.69
CA ALA A 48 -25.30 21.68 -18.94
C ALA A 48 -25.73 22.54 -20.15
N LEU A 49 -24.90 23.50 -20.57
CA LEU A 49 -25.20 24.39 -21.68
C LEU A 49 -25.06 23.65 -23.02
N GLU A 50 -26.18 23.35 -23.68
CA GLU A 50 -26.14 22.82 -25.05
C GLU A 50 -25.33 23.75 -26.00
N LEU A 51 -25.42 25.05 -25.81
CA LEU A 51 -24.69 26.06 -26.61
C LEU A 51 -23.18 25.86 -26.51
N ALA A 52 -22.63 25.52 -25.34
CA ALA A 52 -21.21 25.30 -25.14
C ALA A 52 -20.69 24.04 -25.85
N GLN A 53 -21.55 23.07 -26.13
CA GLN A 53 -21.21 21.86 -26.89
C GLN A 53 -20.98 22.10 -28.40
N TYR A 54 -21.32 23.32 -28.88
CA TYR A 54 -21.11 23.76 -30.25
C TYR A 54 -19.85 24.62 -30.43
N ALA A 55 -18.99 24.74 -29.45
CA ALA A 55 -17.75 25.53 -29.52
C ALA A 55 -16.86 25.11 -30.72
N ASP A 56 -16.85 23.81 -31.05
CA ASP A 56 -16.06 23.25 -32.15
C ASP A 56 -16.94 22.72 -33.32
N ARG A 57 -18.22 23.14 -33.39
CA ARG A 57 -19.16 22.66 -34.41
C ARG A 57 -19.78 23.87 -35.14
N ASP A 58 -20.10 23.66 -36.42
CA ASP A 58 -20.80 24.66 -37.21
C ASP A 58 -22.25 24.85 -36.72
N VAL A 59 -22.64 26.12 -36.52
CA VAL A 59 -23.96 26.45 -36.04
C VAL A 59 -24.58 27.62 -36.84
N GLY A 60 -25.78 27.39 -37.38
CA GLY A 60 -26.50 28.42 -38.08
C GLY A 60 -27.15 29.46 -37.12
N PRO A 61 -27.41 30.71 -37.61
CA PRO A 61 -27.95 31.80 -36.78
C PRO A 61 -29.25 31.48 -36.05
N ALA A 62 -30.16 30.78 -36.71
CA ALA A 62 -31.44 30.38 -36.11
C ALA A 62 -31.24 29.33 -34.99
N GLN A 63 -30.26 28.44 -35.13
CA GLN A 63 -29.92 27.45 -34.13
C GLN A 63 -29.20 28.09 -32.94
N ALA A 64 -28.22 28.96 -33.15
CA ALA A 64 -27.52 29.71 -32.10
C ALA A 64 -28.51 30.46 -31.22
N ARG A 65 -29.45 31.21 -31.82
CA ARG A 65 -30.49 31.94 -31.10
C ARG A 65 -31.47 31.02 -30.34
N ARG A 66 -31.78 29.86 -30.90
CA ARG A 66 -32.62 28.85 -30.20
C ARG A 66 -31.91 28.28 -29.00
N LEU A 67 -30.63 27.89 -29.10
CA LEU A 67 -29.82 27.34 -28.01
C LEU A 67 -29.60 28.40 -26.92
N TYR A 68 -29.32 29.67 -27.31
CA TYR A 68 -29.18 30.74 -26.38
C TYR A 68 -30.44 30.99 -25.53
N ARG A 69 -31.63 30.95 -26.13
CA ARG A 69 -32.90 31.11 -25.37
C ARG A 69 -33.14 30.07 -24.29
N ARG A 70 -32.48 28.91 -24.37
CA ARG A 70 -32.57 27.84 -23.36
C ARG A 70 -31.44 27.90 -22.32
N ALA A 71 -30.46 28.79 -22.53
CA ALA A 71 -29.29 28.89 -21.69
C ALA A 71 -29.63 29.18 -20.22
N GLU A 72 -30.57 30.12 -19.98
CA GLU A 72 -31.00 30.45 -18.62
C GLU A 72 -31.57 29.24 -17.88
N GLU A 73 -32.53 28.52 -18.47
CA GLU A 73 -33.15 27.32 -17.88
C GLU A 73 -32.12 26.23 -17.62
N GLN A 74 -31.20 26.00 -18.56
CA GLN A 74 -30.15 25.01 -18.45
C GLN A 74 -29.15 25.32 -17.32
N ILE A 75 -28.74 26.57 -17.20
CA ILE A 75 -27.84 27.03 -16.13
C ILE A 75 -28.55 26.95 -14.77
N GLN A 76 -29.80 27.44 -14.68
CA GLN A 76 -30.57 27.36 -13.45
C GLN A 76 -30.72 25.92 -13.00
N GLY A 77 -31.10 25.00 -13.89
CA GLY A 77 -31.19 23.57 -13.61
C GLY A 77 -29.86 22.94 -13.16
N ALA A 78 -28.74 23.38 -13.74
CA ALA A 78 -27.41 22.92 -13.35
C ALA A 78 -26.97 23.40 -11.95
N LEU A 79 -27.49 24.52 -11.49
CA LEU A 79 -27.14 25.11 -10.19
C LEU A 79 -28.08 24.65 -9.06
N GLU A 80 -29.28 24.15 -9.36
CA GLU A 80 -30.22 23.62 -8.36
C GLU A 80 -29.63 22.51 -7.47
N PRO A 81 -28.85 21.52 -7.99
CA PRO A 81 -28.21 20.50 -7.15
C PRO A 81 -27.24 21.06 -6.12
N TYR A 82 -26.68 22.23 -6.37
CA TYR A 82 -25.79 22.95 -5.44
C TYR A 82 -26.54 23.89 -4.49
N GLY A 83 -27.88 23.91 -4.54
CA GLY A 83 -28.74 24.72 -3.68
C GLY A 83 -29.08 26.10 -4.22
N TYR A 84 -28.69 26.47 -5.44
CA TYR A 84 -28.93 27.79 -6.01
C TYR A 84 -30.19 27.81 -6.88
N TYR A 85 -31.36 27.80 -6.24
CA TYR A 85 -32.67 27.77 -6.90
C TYR A 85 -33.17 29.16 -7.39
N ASN A 86 -32.53 30.24 -6.94
CA ASN A 86 -32.91 31.60 -7.26
C ASN A 86 -31.85 32.32 -8.12
N ALA A 87 -31.00 31.55 -8.81
CA ALA A 87 -30.00 32.11 -9.70
C ALA A 87 -30.67 32.88 -10.85
N LYS A 88 -30.15 34.10 -11.11
CA LYS A 88 -30.55 34.90 -12.26
C LYS A 88 -29.46 34.88 -13.30
N VAL A 89 -29.86 34.74 -14.55
CA VAL A 89 -28.96 34.72 -15.70
C VAL A 89 -29.38 35.81 -16.65
N ASP A 90 -28.54 36.83 -16.82
CA ASP A 90 -28.70 37.87 -17.81
C ASP A 90 -27.58 37.73 -18.86
N GLY A 91 -27.85 38.15 -20.08
CA GLY A 91 -26.79 38.07 -21.10
C GLY A 91 -27.25 38.54 -22.46
N GLU A 92 -26.34 38.46 -23.41
CA GLU A 92 -26.58 38.78 -24.80
C GLU A 92 -25.85 37.83 -25.73
N LEU A 93 -26.43 37.61 -26.92
CA LEU A 93 -25.80 36.87 -28.01
C LEU A 93 -25.33 37.87 -29.06
N LYS A 94 -24.02 38.06 -29.18
CA LYS A 94 -23.37 38.93 -30.15
C LYS A 94 -22.96 38.17 -31.40
N GLU A 95 -23.18 38.78 -32.56
CA GLU A 95 -22.65 38.27 -33.82
C GLU A 95 -21.29 38.98 -34.07
N ASN A 96 -20.23 38.19 -34.27
CA ASN A 96 -18.90 38.70 -34.55
C ASN A 96 -18.36 38.04 -35.83
N GLY A 97 -18.63 38.69 -36.98
CA GLY A 97 -18.38 38.12 -38.30
C GLY A 97 -19.29 36.92 -38.58
N SER A 98 -18.70 35.73 -38.79
CA SER A 98 -19.43 34.49 -38.90
C SER A 98 -19.76 33.83 -37.54
N ASP A 99 -19.06 34.21 -36.47
CA ASP A 99 -19.13 33.57 -35.15
C ASP A 99 -20.15 34.22 -34.22
N PHE A 100 -20.58 33.46 -33.21
CA PHE A 100 -21.48 33.92 -32.15
C PHE A 100 -20.74 33.92 -30.80
N ILE A 101 -20.88 35.03 -30.05
CA ILE A 101 -20.38 35.15 -28.69
C ILE A 101 -21.58 35.29 -27.76
N ALA A 102 -21.82 34.26 -26.95
CA ALA A 102 -22.81 34.29 -25.87
C ALA A 102 -22.14 34.79 -24.59
N VAL A 103 -22.47 36.01 -24.17
CA VAL A 103 -22.01 36.55 -22.89
C VAL A 103 -23.13 36.36 -21.88
N LEU A 104 -22.87 35.60 -20.81
CA LEU A 104 -23.83 35.28 -19.78
C LEU A 104 -23.29 35.71 -18.42
N HIS A 105 -24.04 36.55 -17.73
CA HIS A 105 -23.73 37.10 -16.40
C HIS A 105 -24.67 36.45 -15.38
N LEU A 106 -24.08 35.77 -14.38
CA LEU A 106 -24.81 35.05 -13.36
C LEU A 106 -24.78 35.78 -12.02
N ALA A 107 -25.97 35.94 -11.45
CA ALA A 107 -26.16 36.40 -10.07
C ALA A 107 -26.82 35.23 -9.30
N ILE A 108 -25.98 34.33 -8.74
CA ILE A 108 -26.46 33.09 -8.13
C ILE A 108 -27.17 33.29 -6.79
N GLY A 109 -26.89 34.38 -6.08
CA GLY A 109 -27.43 34.63 -4.74
C GLY A 109 -26.89 33.64 -3.67
N PRO A 110 -27.48 33.64 -2.48
CA PRO A 110 -27.14 32.65 -1.45
C PRO A 110 -27.78 31.31 -1.78
N PRO A 111 -27.13 30.17 -1.40
CA PRO A 111 -27.74 28.86 -1.52
C PRO A 111 -28.94 28.72 -0.59
N VAL A 112 -29.89 27.88 -0.96
CA VAL A 112 -31.04 27.51 -0.13
C VAL A 112 -30.55 26.91 1.18
N LYS A 113 -31.07 27.42 2.31
CA LYS A 113 -30.64 27.02 3.66
C LYS A 113 -31.51 25.90 4.19
N VAL A 114 -30.89 24.81 4.66
CA VAL A 114 -31.59 23.72 5.32
C VAL A 114 -32.05 24.18 6.71
N ILE A 115 -33.36 24.15 6.96
CA ILE A 115 -33.97 24.54 8.23
C ILE A 115 -34.47 23.34 9.05
N GLU A 116 -34.65 22.21 8.42
CA GLU A 116 -35.12 20.97 9.05
C GLU A 116 -34.47 19.75 8.42
N VAL A 117 -34.08 18.79 9.26
CA VAL A 117 -33.58 17.48 8.86
C VAL A 117 -34.26 16.44 9.74
N ASP A 118 -35.24 15.76 9.18
CA ASP A 118 -36.00 14.67 9.85
C ASP A 118 -35.56 13.33 9.26
N ILE A 119 -34.86 12.52 10.06
CA ILE A 119 -34.37 11.20 9.68
C ILE A 119 -34.95 10.17 10.62
N ARG A 120 -35.89 9.36 10.11
CA ARG A 120 -36.57 8.29 10.83
C ARG A 120 -36.14 6.93 10.31
N ILE A 121 -35.91 6.00 11.22
CA ILE A 121 -35.66 4.60 10.89
C ILE A 121 -36.55 3.77 11.79
N ASP A 122 -37.58 3.16 11.18
CA ASP A 122 -38.48 2.25 11.84
C ASP A 122 -37.88 0.85 11.91
N GLY A 123 -37.69 0.33 13.13
CA GLY A 123 -37.09 -0.96 13.42
C GLY A 123 -36.15 -0.95 14.64
N ASP A 124 -35.65 -2.10 15.03
CA ASP A 124 -34.75 -2.26 16.19
C ASP A 124 -33.30 -1.96 15.81
N VAL A 125 -33.02 -0.68 15.56
CA VAL A 125 -31.70 -0.17 15.14
C VAL A 125 -30.95 0.53 16.29
N ALA A 126 -31.55 0.67 17.46
CA ALA A 126 -30.98 1.42 18.58
C ALA A 126 -29.65 0.83 19.06
N GLY A 127 -28.63 1.69 19.26
CA GLY A 127 -27.33 1.29 19.76
C GLY A 127 -26.43 0.58 18.74
N ILE A 128 -26.83 0.49 17.48
CA ILE A 128 -25.98 -0.04 16.41
C ILE A 128 -25.05 1.07 15.92
N ARG A 129 -23.80 1.02 16.38
CA ARG A 129 -22.80 2.07 16.18
C ARG A 129 -22.62 2.54 14.73
N SER A 130 -22.61 1.63 13.77
CA SER A 130 -22.48 1.97 12.34
C SER A 130 -23.62 2.85 11.84
N ILE A 131 -24.86 2.55 12.25
CA ILE A 131 -26.05 3.31 11.90
C ILE A 131 -26.05 4.67 12.60
N ASP A 132 -25.73 4.69 13.90
CA ASP A 132 -25.66 5.94 14.67
C ASP A 132 -24.60 6.89 14.10
N MET A 133 -23.43 6.36 13.70
CA MET A 133 -22.38 7.13 13.04
C MET A 133 -22.81 7.69 11.69
N ALA A 134 -23.48 6.88 10.86
CA ALA A 134 -23.97 7.31 9.55
C ALA A 134 -25.03 8.43 9.69
N ARG A 135 -25.95 8.31 10.65
CA ARG A 135 -26.94 9.37 10.98
C ARG A 135 -26.26 10.64 11.47
N ALA A 136 -25.30 10.53 12.37
CA ALA A 136 -24.56 11.67 12.93
C ALA A 136 -23.68 12.38 11.88
N ALA A 137 -23.21 11.65 10.85
CA ALA A 137 -22.42 12.16 9.75
C ALA A 137 -23.25 12.77 8.62
N PHE A 138 -24.59 12.75 8.72
CA PHE A 138 -25.48 13.23 7.66
C PHE A 138 -25.18 14.69 7.28
N SER A 139 -25.14 14.95 5.99
CA SER A 139 -24.93 16.27 5.38
C SER A 139 -25.89 16.42 4.17
N PRO A 140 -26.45 17.62 3.92
CA PRO A 140 -26.26 18.88 4.65
C PRO A 140 -27.00 18.90 6.00
N ARG A 141 -26.42 19.55 6.99
CA ARG A 141 -26.99 19.74 8.33
C ARG A 141 -27.89 20.99 8.41
N MET A 142 -28.68 21.08 9.46
CA MET A 142 -29.44 22.30 9.76
C MET A 142 -28.52 23.53 9.74
N ASN A 143 -29.00 24.61 9.10
CA ASN A 143 -28.29 25.87 8.87
C ASN A 143 -27.16 25.82 7.81
N GLN A 144 -26.92 24.72 7.14
CA GLN A 144 -26.03 24.63 5.98
C GLN A 144 -26.76 24.91 4.67
N GLY A 145 -26.03 25.22 3.62
CA GLY A 145 -26.57 25.28 2.25
C GLY A 145 -26.99 23.89 1.78
N LEU A 146 -28.08 23.82 1.04
CA LEU A 146 -28.50 22.56 0.43
C LEU A 146 -27.47 22.15 -0.64
N ASP A 147 -26.94 20.94 -0.53
CA ASP A 147 -26.06 20.30 -1.49
C ASP A 147 -26.59 18.88 -1.76
N GLN A 148 -27.09 18.67 -2.96
CA GLN A 148 -27.70 17.40 -3.34
C GLN A 148 -26.70 16.27 -3.42
N VAL A 149 -25.43 16.53 -3.74
CA VAL A 149 -24.38 15.50 -3.79
C VAL A 149 -24.12 14.97 -2.38
N SER A 150 -23.96 15.85 -1.39
CA SER A 150 -23.79 15.47 0.01
C SER A 150 -25.03 14.76 0.57
N TYR A 151 -26.23 15.20 0.21
CA TYR A 151 -27.49 14.56 0.57
C TYR A 151 -27.56 13.14 0.03
N GLU A 152 -27.34 12.92 -1.26
CA GLU A 152 -27.38 11.59 -1.87
C GLU A 152 -26.32 10.65 -1.27
N ARG A 153 -25.10 11.13 -1.05
CA ARG A 153 -24.03 10.37 -0.39
C ARG A 153 -24.40 9.97 1.04
N SER A 154 -24.99 10.88 1.80
CA SER A 154 -25.40 10.64 3.19
C SER A 154 -26.56 9.65 3.25
N LYS A 155 -27.54 9.78 2.37
CA LYS A 155 -28.65 8.84 2.20
C LYS A 155 -28.16 7.42 1.87
N ALA A 156 -27.25 7.30 0.90
CA ALA A 156 -26.62 6.03 0.55
C ALA A 156 -25.81 5.44 1.70
N SER A 157 -25.11 6.29 2.48
CA SER A 157 -24.34 5.86 3.65
C SER A 157 -25.21 5.25 4.75
N ILE A 158 -26.38 5.86 5.04
CA ILE A 158 -27.33 5.30 6.01
C ILE A 158 -27.88 3.95 5.52
N HIS A 159 -28.25 3.86 4.24
CA HIS A 159 -28.73 2.60 3.66
C HIS A 159 -27.66 1.51 3.70
N ALA A 160 -26.43 1.84 3.35
CA ALA A 160 -25.30 0.91 3.45
C ALA A 160 -25.00 0.49 4.89
N ALA A 161 -25.19 1.38 5.86
CA ALA A 161 -25.01 1.05 7.29
C ALA A 161 -26.10 0.08 7.79
N LEU A 162 -27.34 0.26 7.35
CA LEU A 162 -28.44 -0.67 7.63
C LEU A 162 -28.14 -2.05 7.03
N PHE A 163 -27.84 -2.11 5.74
CA PHE A 163 -27.48 -3.37 5.07
C PHE A 163 -26.28 -4.05 5.74
N GLY A 164 -25.22 -3.27 6.01
CA GLY A 164 -24.01 -3.76 6.65
C GLY A 164 -24.22 -4.26 8.08
N ALA A 165 -25.27 -3.81 8.77
CA ALA A 165 -25.65 -4.25 10.11
C ALA A 165 -26.61 -5.44 10.14
N GLY A 166 -27.06 -5.92 8.96
CA GLY A 166 -27.91 -7.08 8.83
C GLY A 166 -29.39 -6.80 8.50
N PHE A 167 -29.76 -5.56 8.23
CA PHE A 167 -31.10 -5.20 7.77
C PHE A 167 -31.16 -5.29 6.24
N LEU A 168 -31.18 -6.52 5.71
CA LEU A 168 -31.04 -6.77 4.27
C LEU A 168 -32.27 -6.35 3.46
N ASP A 169 -33.43 -6.28 4.11
CA ASP A 169 -34.71 -5.85 3.51
C ASP A 169 -35.00 -4.37 3.77
N ALA A 170 -34.01 -3.59 4.21
CA ALA A 170 -34.22 -2.17 4.49
C ALA A 170 -34.71 -1.41 3.26
N GLN A 171 -35.83 -0.70 3.40
CA GLN A 171 -36.45 0.08 2.35
C GLN A 171 -36.49 1.56 2.72
N LEU A 172 -36.20 2.41 1.75
CA LEU A 172 -36.34 3.86 1.87
C LEU A 172 -37.75 4.23 1.44
N LEU A 173 -38.61 4.55 2.40
CA LEU A 173 -40.02 4.88 2.18
C LEU A 173 -40.22 6.33 1.75
N THR A 174 -39.52 7.24 2.41
CA THR A 174 -39.61 8.68 2.15
C THR A 174 -38.23 9.25 1.90
N HIS A 175 -38.04 10.01 0.81
CA HIS A 175 -36.82 10.70 0.47
C HIS A 175 -37.13 12.04 -0.22
N ARG A 176 -37.69 12.99 0.53
CA ARG A 176 -38.20 14.24 0.01
C ARG A 176 -37.40 15.43 0.52
N ILE A 177 -37.16 16.37 -0.38
CA ILE A 177 -36.63 17.68 -0.07
C ILE A 177 -37.67 18.72 -0.48
N ASP A 178 -38.23 19.45 0.48
CA ASP A 178 -39.18 20.50 0.24
C ASP A 178 -38.47 21.85 0.20
N VAL A 179 -38.37 22.43 -1.00
CA VAL A 179 -37.68 23.72 -1.22
C VAL A 179 -38.73 24.84 -1.31
N THR A 180 -38.65 25.83 -0.42
CA THR A 180 -39.43 27.06 -0.45
C THR A 180 -38.59 28.19 -1.05
N ARG A 181 -38.71 28.38 -2.38
CA ARG A 181 -37.92 29.38 -3.12
C ARG A 181 -38.08 30.81 -2.57
N ALA A 182 -39.31 31.20 -2.18
CA ALA A 182 -39.58 32.51 -1.64
C ALA A 182 -38.86 32.84 -0.32
N ALA A 183 -38.70 31.83 0.54
CA ALA A 183 -38.01 31.91 1.82
C ALA A 183 -36.53 31.54 1.72
N ASN A 184 -36.10 30.99 0.59
CA ASN A 184 -34.76 30.45 0.35
C ASN A 184 -34.38 29.37 1.39
N THR A 185 -35.32 28.47 1.70
CA THR A 185 -35.20 27.43 2.72
C THR A 185 -35.55 26.04 2.18
N ALA A 186 -34.99 24.98 2.82
CA ALA A 186 -35.31 23.60 2.53
C ALA A 186 -35.57 22.79 3.79
N ALA A 187 -36.50 21.83 3.71
CA ALA A 187 -36.71 20.79 4.71
C ALA A 187 -36.43 19.41 4.10
N ILE A 188 -35.70 18.57 4.82
CA ILE A 188 -35.31 17.22 4.38
C ILE A 188 -36.06 16.19 5.21
N HIS A 189 -36.77 15.27 4.54
CA HIS A 189 -37.50 14.20 5.17
C HIS A 189 -37.08 12.84 4.61
N LEU A 190 -36.51 12.02 5.48
CA LEU A 190 -36.04 10.68 5.17
C LEU A 190 -36.66 9.67 6.12
N GLU A 191 -37.19 8.60 5.57
CA GLU A 191 -37.78 7.53 6.37
C GLU A 191 -37.41 6.18 5.80
N TRP A 192 -36.77 5.35 6.62
CA TRP A 192 -36.46 3.96 6.33
C TRP A 192 -37.33 3.04 7.17
N LYS A 193 -37.78 1.94 6.56
CA LYS A 193 -38.22 0.75 7.25
C LYS A 193 -37.08 -0.24 7.25
N ALA A 194 -36.46 -0.49 8.42
CA ALA A 194 -35.28 -1.36 8.53
C ALA A 194 -35.63 -2.83 8.23
N GLY A 195 -36.82 -3.28 8.62
CA GLY A 195 -37.20 -4.69 8.48
C GLY A 195 -36.59 -5.56 9.58
N GLU A 196 -36.51 -6.86 9.32
CA GLU A 196 -35.90 -7.83 10.24
C GLU A 196 -34.37 -7.80 10.16
N ARG A 197 -33.72 -8.01 11.30
CA ARG A 197 -32.27 -8.11 11.36
C ARG A 197 -31.84 -9.56 11.17
N TYR A 198 -31.17 -9.84 10.05
CA TYR A 198 -30.75 -11.18 9.65
C TYR A 198 -29.57 -11.68 10.47
N ARG A 199 -29.50 -13.01 10.64
CA ARG A 199 -28.34 -13.74 11.19
C ARG A 199 -27.59 -14.44 10.07
N PHE A 200 -26.33 -14.81 10.32
CA PHE A 200 -25.58 -15.64 9.41
C PHE A 200 -26.20 -17.05 9.34
N GLY A 201 -26.40 -17.53 8.12
CA GLY A 201 -26.75 -18.90 7.81
C GLY A 201 -25.53 -19.75 7.45
N ASP A 202 -25.79 -20.86 6.78
CA ASP A 202 -24.74 -21.77 6.31
C ASP A 202 -23.79 -21.06 5.36
N THR A 203 -22.50 -21.30 5.55
CA THR A 203 -21.47 -20.83 4.64
C THR A 203 -21.08 -21.96 3.70
N ARG A 204 -21.29 -21.74 2.39
CA ARG A 204 -21.01 -22.70 1.34
C ARG A 204 -19.78 -22.28 0.55
N PHE A 205 -18.85 -23.21 0.38
CA PHE A 205 -17.63 -23.00 -0.39
C PHE A 205 -17.70 -23.73 -1.72
N GLU A 206 -17.46 -23.03 -2.83
CA GLU A 206 -17.54 -23.58 -4.18
C GLU A 206 -16.23 -23.32 -4.94
N GLY A 207 -15.74 -24.31 -5.68
CA GLY A 207 -14.60 -24.19 -6.58
C GLY A 207 -13.21 -24.24 -5.93
N GLY A 208 -13.09 -24.48 -4.63
CA GLY A 208 -11.83 -24.62 -3.90
C GLY A 208 -11.16 -25.99 -4.03
N GLN A 209 -9.91 -26.11 -3.56
CA GLN A 209 -9.12 -27.34 -3.53
C GLN A 209 -9.10 -28.01 -2.14
N PHE A 210 -9.77 -27.45 -1.17
CA PHE A 210 -9.86 -27.94 0.20
C PHE A 210 -11.28 -28.39 0.53
N ASP A 211 -11.42 -29.26 1.52
CA ASP A 211 -12.71 -29.67 2.04
C ASP A 211 -13.40 -28.58 2.88
N ASP A 212 -14.70 -28.71 3.09
CA ASP A 212 -15.49 -27.76 3.85
C ASP A 212 -15.01 -27.65 5.30
N ALA A 213 -14.56 -28.73 5.92
CA ALA A 213 -14.09 -28.75 7.30
C ALA A 213 -12.81 -27.91 7.47
N PHE A 214 -11.94 -27.92 6.47
CA PHE A 214 -10.78 -27.03 6.43
C PHE A 214 -11.20 -25.58 6.22
N MET A 215 -12.15 -25.33 5.31
CA MET A 215 -12.60 -23.97 4.96
C MET A 215 -13.39 -23.31 6.08
N GLN A 216 -14.18 -24.05 6.85
CA GLN A 216 -14.93 -23.52 7.99
C GLN A 216 -14.04 -22.88 9.07
N ARG A 217 -12.75 -23.24 9.14
CA ARG A 217 -11.80 -22.61 10.08
C ARG A 217 -11.57 -21.12 9.83
N TYR A 218 -11.85 -20.64 8.60
CA TYR A 218 -11.69 -19.24 8.21
C TYR A 218 -12.90 -18.37 8.56
N VAL A 219 -14.08 -19.00 8.79
CA VAL A 219 -15.33 -18.30 9.08
C VAL A 219 -15.21 -17.58 10.44
N PRO A 220 -15.41 -16.23 10.48
CA PRO A 220 -15.24 -15.44 11.70
C PRO A 220 -16.52 -15.24 12.51
N TRP A 221 -17.56 -16.01 12.25
CA TRP A 221 -18.84 -15.91 12.93
C TRP A 221 -19.38 -17.27 13.35
N ASP A 222 -20.26 -17.23 14.36
CA ASP A 222 -21.07 -18.35 14.78
C ASP A 222 -22.49 -18.24 14.19
N ALA A 223 -23.22 -19.35 14.10
CA ALA A 223 -24.58 -19.39 13.55
C ALA A 223 -25.60 -18.49 14.31
N SER A 224 -25.29 -18.09 15.55
CA SER A 224 -26.10 -17.19 16.36
C SER A 224 -25.81 -15.70 16.11
N ASP A 225 -24.73 -15.38 15.41
CA ASP A 225 -24.34 -14.00 15.18
C ASP A 225 -25.26 -13.30 14.19
N TYR A 226 -25.55 -12.03 14.43
CA TYR A 226 -26.17 -11.18 13.43
C TYR A 226 -25.22 -10.95 12.25
N TYR A 227 -25.79 -10.93 11.06
CA TYR A 227 -25.04 -10.58 9.85
C TYR A 227 -24.32 -9.24 10.03
N SER A 228 -23.09 -9.23 9.56
CA SER A 228 -22.21 -8.05 9.59
C SER A 228 -21.32 -8.04 8.36
N GLN A 229 -21.38 -6.98 7.59
CA GLN A 229 -20.50 -6.76 6.44
C GLN A 229 -19.02 -6.75 6.84
N GLU A 230 -18.70 -6.26 8.03
CA GLU A 230 -17.34 -6.28 8.57
C GLU A 230 -16.81 -7.71 8.74
N LYS A 231 -17.64 -8.62 9.29
CA LYS A 231 -17.27 -10.04 9.41
C LYS A 231 -17.12 -10.71 8.05
N LEU A 232 -17.97 -10.35 7.09
CA LEU A 232 -17.89 -10.86 5.73
C LEU A 232 -16.54 -10.45 5.07
N LEU A 233 -16.18 -9.17 5.17
CA LEU A 233 -14.91 -8.66 4.69
C LEU A 233 -13.72 -9.29 5.43
N ALA A 234 -13.87 -9.57 6.73
CA ALA A 234 -12.84 -10.28 7.50
C ALA A 234 -12.62 -11.71 6.98
N LEU A 235 -13.68 -12.45 6.60
CA LEU A 235 -13.54 -13.75 5.94
C LEU A 235 -12.80 -13.62 4.62
N GLN A 236 -13.20 -12.66 3.77
CA GLN A 236 -12.54 -12.44 2.49
C GLN A 236 -11.06 -12.13 2.66
N GLN A 237 -10.71 -11.26 3.62
CA GLN A 237 -9.32 -10.92 3.91
C GLN A 237 -8.52 -12.13 4.39
N ARG A 238 -9.08 -12.97 5.29
CA ARG A 238 -8.43 -14.20 5.75
C ARG A 238 -8.16 -15.18 4.59
N LEU A 239 -9.08 -15.30 3.63
CA LEU A 239 -8.90 -16.14 2.45
C LEU A 239 -7.81 -15.60 1.52
N VAL A 240 -7.72 -14.28 1.36
CA VAL A 240 -6.66 -13.61 0.60
C VAL A 240 -5.30 -13.82 1.28
N ASP A 241 -5.21 -13.57 2.59
CA ASP A 241 -3.98 -13.71 3.38
C ASP A 241 -3.47 -15.16 3.43
N ALA A 242 -4.39 -16.12 3.36
CA ALA A 242 -4.04 -17.54 3.29
C ALA A 242 -3.23 -17.89 2.03
N ASN A 243 -3.33 -17.08 0.97
CA ASN A 243 -2.58 -17.23 -0.30
C ASN A 243 -2.77 -18.57 -1.02
N TYR A 244 -3.94 -19.21 -0.83
CA TYR A 244 -4.30 -20.46 -1.53
C TYR A 244 -5.10 -20.21 -2.80
N PHE A 245 -5.77 -19.06 -2.89
CA PHE A 245 -6.74 -18.76 -3.93
C PHE A 245 -6.27 -17.59 -4.80
N ALA A 246 -6.55 -17.67 -6.08
CA ALA A 246 -6.38 -16.57 -7.04
C ALA A 246 -7.60 -15.64 -7.00
N ILE A 247 -8.78 -16.23 -6.73
CA ILE A 247 -10.04 -15.51 -6.56
C ILE A 247 -10.68 -16.03 -5.28
N SER A 248 -11.14 -15.10 -4.44
CA SER A 248 -12.00 -15.36 -3.29
C SER A 248 -13.06 -14.27 -3.27
N GLN A 249 -14.30 -14.66 -3.54
CA GLN A 249 -15.46 -13.78 -3.51
C GLN A 249 -16.42 -14.27 -2.45
N VAL A 250 -16.75 -13.42 -1.49
CA VAL A 250 -17.62 -13.71 -0.36
C VAL A 250 -18.83 -12.79 -0.44
N GLN A 251 -20.04 -13.35 -0.51
CA GLN A 251 -21.26 -12.57 -0.63
C GLN A 251 -22.45 -13.23 0.08
N PRO A 252 -23.39 -12.46 0.63
CA PRO A 252 -24.63 -13.01 1.13
C PRO A 252 -25.50 -13.48 -0.04
N ASP A 253 -26.13 -14.64 0.10
CA ASP A 253 -27.14 -15.13 -0.84
C ASP A 253 -28.53 -14.62 -0.39
N THR A 254 -28.80 -13.36 -0.77
CA THR A 254 -30.06 -12.69 -0.37
C THR A 254 -31.29 -13.31 -1.03
N GLU A 255 -31.16 -14.01 -2.16
CA GLU A 255 -32.26 -14.69 -2.82
C GLU A 255 -32.74 -15.91 -2.03
N LYS A 256 -31.83 -16.55 -1.27
CA LYS A 256 -32.10 -17.69 -0.40
C LYS A 256 -32.30 -17.30 1.07
N ALA A 257 -32.27 -16.01 1.36
CA ALA A 257 -32.53 -15.53 2.72
C ALA A 257 -33.97 -15.81 3.12
N ALA A 258 -34.18 -16.43 4.26
CA ALA A 258 -35.49 -16.77 4.78
C ALA A 258 -35.51 -16.89 6.31
N GLY A 259 -36.59 -16.49 6.96
CA GLY A 259 -36.78 -16.63 8.41
C GLY A 259 -35.70 -15.90 9.23
N GLY A 260 -35.25 -14.73 8.79
CA GLY A 260 -34.23 -13.94 9.47
C GLY A 260 -32.80 -14.54 9.38
N VAL A 261 -32.54 -15.46 8.43
CA VAL A 261 -31.25 -16.09 8.21
C VAL A 261 -30.81 -15.91 6.75
N VAL A 262 -29.56 -15.49 6.54
CA VAL A 262 -28.96 -15.31 5.21
C VAL A 262 -27.79 -16.28 5.02
N PRO A 263 -27.87 -17.21 4.06
CA PRO A 263 -26.73 -18.06 3.69
C PRO A 263 -25.61 -17.23 3.07
N ILE A 264 -24.38 -17.71 3.25
CA ILE A 264 -23.19 -17.06 2.67
C ILE A 264 -22.63 -17.94 1.57
N SER A 265 -22.43 -17.38 0.40
CA SER A 265 -21.79 -18.02 -0.74
C SER A 265 -20.33 -17.55 -0.84
N VAL A 266 -19.40 -18.50 -0.91
CA VAL A 266 -17.97 -18.24 -1.07
C VAL A 266 -17.50 -18.92 -2.34
N MET A 267 -17.21 -18.12 -3.36
CA MET A 267 -16.68 -18.61 -4.64
C MET A 267 -15.16 -18.51 -4.63
N LEU A 268 -14.49 -19.61 -4.92
CA LEU A 268 -13.05 -19.77 -4.84
C LEU A 268 -12.49 -20.27 -6.17
N ALA A 269 -11.35 -19.73 -6.57
CA ALA A 269 -10.53 -20.31 -7.64
C ALA A 269 -9.12 -20.58 -7.11
N PRO A 270 -8.57 -21.79 -7.26
CA PRO A 270 -7.24 -22.11 -6.77
C PRO A 270 -6.16 -21.23 -7.40
N ALA A 271 -5.20 -20.78 -6.61
CA ALA A 271 -4.00 -20.15 -7.12
C ALA A 271 -3.04 -21.18 -7.73
N LYS A 272 -1.99 -20.74 -8.40
CA LYS A 272 -0.93 -21.65 -8.85
C LYS A 272 -0.31 -22.32 -7.61
N ARG A 273 -0.36 -23.66 -7.56
CA ARG A 273 0.14 -24.45 -6.42
C ARG A 273 1.62 -24.26 -6.16
N THR A 274 2.41 -24.12 -7.22
CA THR A 274 3.85 -23.93 -7.16
C THR A 274 4.23 -22.62 -7.82
N VAL A 275 5.02 -21.83 -7.10
CA VAL A 275 5.60 -20.58 -7.59
C VAL A 275 7.11 -20.74 -7.61
N TYR A 276 7.72 -20.37 -8.72
CA TYR A 276 9.18 -20.32 -8.86
C TYR A 276 9.62 -18.86 -8.74
N ILE A 277 10.65 -18.65 -7.97
CA ILE A 277 11.26 -17.33 -7.72
C ILE A 277 12.67 -17.40 -8.27
N GLY A 278 13.06 -16.43 -9.07
CA GLY A 278 14.41 -16.29 -9.59
C GLY A 278 14.78 -14.83 -9.71
N GLY A 279 16.04 -14.52 -9.46
CA GLY A 279 16.52 -13.15 -9.58
C GLY A 279 18.03 -13.06 -9.49
N VAL A 280 18.55 -11.98 -10.05
CA VAL A 280 19.93 -11.54 -9.87
C VAL A 280 19.94 -10.32 -8.97
N PHE A 281 20.96 -10.15 -8.19
CA PHE A 281 21.13 -8.98 -7.33
C PHE A 281 22.60 -8.61 -7.19
N ILE A 282 22.80 -7.38 -6.77
CA ILE A 282 24.10 -6.86 -6.36
C ILE A 282 23.91 -6.09 -5.06
N GLY A 283 24.78 -6.31 -4.12
CA GLY A 283 24.89 -5.56 -2.87
C GLY A 283 26.35 -5.45 -2.48
N THR A 284 26.74 -4.33 -1.93
CA THR A 284 28.14 -4.12 -1.52
C THR A 284 28.56 -5.05 -0.37
N ASP A 285 27.62 -5.38 0.53
CA ASP A 285 27.87 -6.29 1.65
C ASP A 285 27.96 -7.77 1.23
N THR A 286 27.26 -8.18 0.18
CA THR A 286 27.15 -9.59 -0.25
C THR A 286 27.86 -9.91 -1.56
N GLY A 287 28.17 -8.88 -2.36
CA GLY A 287 28.66 -9.03 -3.73
C GLY A 287 27.55 -9.30 -4.75
N VAL A 288 27.93 -9.69 -5.95
CA VAL A 288 27.01 -10.12 -7.01
C VAL A 288 26.50 -11.51 -6.67
N GLY A 289 25.20 -11.72 -6.86
CA GLY A 289 24.57 -13.00 -6.55
C GLY A 289 23.31 -13.29 -7.36
N ILE A 290 22.89 -14.54 -7.24
CA ILE A 290 21.62 -15.04 -7.75
C ILE A 290 20.78 -15.56 -6.57
N ARG A 291 19.47 -15.42 -6.71
CA ARG A 291 18.49 -15.98 -5.78
C ARG A 291 17.55 -16.89 -6.55
N GLY A 292 17.29 -18.06 -6.00
CA GLY A 292 16.31 -19.01 -6.48
C GLY A 292 15.36 -19.43 -5.37
N GLY A 293 14.14 -19.84 -5.74
CA GLY A 293 13.19 -20.34 -4.75
C GLY A 293 12.05 -21.09 -5.39
N ILE A 294 11.46 -21.97 -4.59
CA ILE A 294 10.24 -22.72 -4.91
C ILE A 294 9.30 -22.58 -3.71
N GLU A 295 8.13 -22.03 -3.96
CA GLU A 295 7.06 -21.96 -2.97
C GLU A 295 5.92 -22.90 -3.38
N ARG A 296 5.63 -23.85 -2.54
CA ARG A 296 4.47 -24.71 -2.64
C ARG A 296 3.38 -24.16 -1.70
N ARG A 297 2.41 -23.46 -2.27
CA ARG A 297 1.35 -22.79 -1.51
C ARG A 297 0.50 -23.75 -0.67
N TRP A 298 0.37 -25.00 -1.14
CA TRP A 298 -0.15 -26.10 -0.33
C TRP A 298 0.50 -27.42 -0.73
N VAL A 299 0.86 -28.22 0.26
CA VAL A 299 1.46 -29.55 0.08
C VAL A 299 0.37 -30.62 0.09
N ASN A 300 -0.60 -30.50 0.99
CA ASN A 300 -1.68 -31.43 1.25
C ASN A 300 -3.04 -30.74 1.42
N ASP A 301 -4.09 -31.51 1.68
CA ASP A 301 -5.47 -31.10 1.96
C ASP A 301 -5.64 -30.31 3.26
N ARG A 302 -4.66 -30.37 4.17
CA ARG A 302 -4.61 -29.60 5.41
C ARG A 302 -3.96 -28.21 5.25
N GLY A 303 -3.65 -27.80 4.04
CA GLY A 303 -3.09 -26.49 3.72
C GLY A 303 -1.66 -26.26 4.19
N HIS A 304 -0.87 -27.33 4.46
CA HIS A 304 0.55 -27.15 4.80
C HIS A 304 1.31 -26.53 3.64
N LYS A 305 2.27 -25.65 3.93
CA LYS A 305 3.07 -24.96 2.93
C LYS A 305 4.52 -25.39 3.01
N LEU A 306 5.22 -25.32 1.87
CA LEU A 306 6.64 -25.58 1.80
C LEU A 306 7.31 -24.48 0.98
N LYS A 307 8.36 -23.90 1.54
CA LYS A 307 9.17 -22.90 0.87
C LYS A 307 10.62 -23.34 0.88
N PHE A 308 11.23 -23.30 -0.28
CA PHE A 308 12.66 -23.52 -0.47
C PHE A 308 13.26 -22.26 -1.07
N GLU A 309 14.36 -21.79 -0.53
CA GLU A 309 15.11 -20.63 -1.03
C GLU A 309 16.60 -20.90 -1.02
N THR A 310 17.28 -20.39 -2.04
CA THR A 310 18.73 -20.38 -2.12
C THR A 310 19.22 -19.00 -2.55
N ILE A 311 20.32 -18.58 -1.95
CA ILE A 311 21.10 -17.40 -2.33
C ILE A 311 22.52 -17.87 -2.59
N LEU A 312 23.04 -17.54 -3.75
CA LEU A 312 24.43 -17.81 -4.12
C LEU A 312 25.07 -16.49 -4.53
N ALA A 313 25.80 -15.89 -3.61
CA ALA A 313 26.53 -14.63 -3.80
C ALA A 313 28.02 -14.83 -3.49
N GLN A 314 28.81 -13.83 -3.80
CA GLN A 314 30.28 -13.91 -3.61
C GLN A 314 30.65 -14.14 -2.15
N ARG A 315 29.99 -13.43 -1.22
CA ARG A 315 30.27 -13.48 0.23
C ARG A 315 29.26 -14.28 1.04
N LEU A 316 28.12 -14.67 0.44
CA LEU A 316 27.02 -15.32 1.14
C LEU A 316 26.41 -16.42 0.29
N LYS A 317 26.39 -17.65 0.82
CA LYS A 317 25.63 -18.77 0.24
C LYS A 317 24.65 -19.26 1.30
N THR A 318 23.38 -19.32 0.93
CA THR A 318 22.35 -19.86 1.82
C THR A 318 21.48 -20.88 1.10
N LEU A 319 21.09 -21.91 1.85
CA LEU A 319 20.12 -22.90 1.43
C LEU A 319 19.12 -23.05 2.57
N SER A 320 17.85 -22.79 2.33
CA SER A 320 16.85 -22.84 3.38
C SER A 320 15.56 -23.52 2.92
N THR A 321 14.95 -24.24 3.85
CA THR A 321 13.64 -24.87 3.68
C THR A 321 12.78 -24.51 4.88
N LEU A 322 11.54 -24.10 4.61
CA LEU A 322 10.55 -23.79 5.63
C LEU A 322 9.28 -24.62 5.36
N TYR A 323 8.90 -25.45 6.31
CA TYR A 323 7.64 -26.18 6.30
C TYR A 323 6.69 -25.53 7.31
N GLN A 324 5.54 -25.06 6.83
CA GLN A 324 4.55 -24.34 7.62
C GLN A 324 3.26 -25.15 7.74
N ILE A 325 2.78 -25.30 8.96
CA ILE A 325 1.51 -25.94 9.32
C ILE A 325 0.57 -24.86 9.83
N PRO A 326 -0.44 -24.44 9.05
CA PRO A 326 -1.44 -23.48 9.51
C PRO A 326 -2.30 -24.12 10.61
N LEU A 327 -2.48 -23.39 11.71
CA LEU A 327 -3.32 -23.81 12.83
C LEU A 327 -4.68 -23.09 12.77
N PRO A 328 -5.74 -23.69 13.35
CA PRO A 328 -7.04 -23.05 13.42
C PRO A 328 -6.98 -21.73 14.17
N GLY A 329 -7.77 -20.74 13.73
CA GLY A 329 -7.91 -19.46 14.41
C GLY A 329 -7.81 -18.25 13.51
N PRO A 330 -8.21 -17.07 14.02
CA PRO A 330 -8.30 -15.84 13.24
C PRO A 330 -6.94 -15.16 12.97
N ASP A 331 -5.87 -15.58 13.64
CA ASP A 331 -4.67 -14.75 13.85
C ASP A 331 -3.48 -15.19 12.99
N ASN A 332 -3.72 -15.80 11.81
CA ASN A 332 -2.65 -16.36 10.96
C ASN A 332 -1.67 -17.24 11.77
N HIS A 333 -2.24 -18.07 12.66
CA HIS A 333 -1.47 -18.92 13.54
C HIS A 333 -0.84 -20.07 12.77
N SER A 334 0.45 -20.33 12.97
CA SER A 334 1.16 -21.42 12.32
C SER A 334 2.29 -21.99 13.15
N LEU A 335 2.52 -23.30 13.02
CA LEU A 335 3.76 -23.94 13.42
C LEU A 335 4.69 -24.02 12.21
N ASN A 336 5.95 -23.65 12.39
CA ASN A 336 6.91 -23.63 11.32
C ASN A 336 8.15 -24.45 11.70
N PHE A 337 8.63 -25.25 10.77
CA PHE A 337 9.86 -26.03 10.90
C PHE A 337 10.83 -25.58 9.80
N GLY A 338 11.98 -25.09 10.21
CA GLY A 338 12.99 -24.55 9.33
C GLY A 338 14.31 -25.33 9.39
N ILE A 339 14.95 -25.45 8.23
CA ILE A 339 16.34 -25.87 8.10
C ILE A 339 17.03 -24.82 7.24
N ALA A 340 18.17 -24.32 7.69
CA ALA A 340 18.95 -23.36 6.93
C ALA A 340 20.45 -23.68 7.07
N TYR A 341 21.13 -23.80 5.93
CA TYR A 341 22.56 -23.81 5.83
C TYR A 341 23.03 -22.42 5.37
N ARG A 342 24.07 -21.89 6.02
CA ARG A 342 24.69 -20.60 5.72
C ARG A 342 26.20 -20.76 5.63
N ASP A 343 26.80 -20.31 4.53
CA ASP A 343 28.23 -20.16 4.33
C ASP A 343 28.47 -18.68 4.02
N GLU A 344 29.08 -17.98 4.95
CA GLU A 344 29.36 -16.54 4.86
C GLU A 344 30.86 -16.29 5.01
N ASN A 345 31.39 -15.50 4.11
CA ASN A 345 32.79 -15.10 4.10
C ASN A 345 32.88 -13.59 3.90
N THR A 346 33.14 -12.88 4.97
CA THR A 346 33.33 -11.42 5.00
C THR A 346 34.78 -11.07 5.21
N ASP A 347 35.13 -9.80 5.17
CA ASP A 347 36.50 -9.35 5.43
C ASP A 347 36.89 -9.52 6.90
N THR A 348 35.92 -9.75 7.80
CA THR A 348 36.15 -9.86 9.26
C THR A 348 35.90 -11.24 9.82
N SER A 349 35.10 -12.07 9.13
CA SER A 349 34.74 -13.40 9.65
C SER A 349 34.36 -14.36 8.53
N GLN A 350 34.56 -15.65 8.81
CA GLN A 350 34.03 -16.74 8.00
C GLN A 350 33.18 -17.63 8.89
N SER A 351 32.04 -18.10 8.38
CA SER A 351 31.20 -19.05 9.11
C SER A 351 30.48 -20.01 8.18
N LYS A 352 30.35 -21.27 8.64
CA LYS A 352 29.55 -22.30 7.99
C LYS A 352 28.64 -22.91 9.03
N THR A 353 27.38 -22.54 8.99
CA THR A 353 26.43 -22.91 10.04
C THR A 353 25.20 -23.64 9.50
N LEU A 354 24.73 -24.60 10.27
CA LEU A 354 23.44 -25.26 10.10
C LEU A 354 22.50 -24.83 11.22
N ARG A 355 21.34 -24.31 10.86
CA ARG A 355 20.29 -23.92 11.79
C ARG A 355 19.06 -24.77 11.59
N LEU A 356 18.53 -25.33 12.69
CA LEU A 356 17.21 -25.96 12.75
C LEU A 356 16.32 -25.10 13.63
N ALA A 357 15.08 -24.90 13.21
CA ALA A 357 14.13 -24.07 13.92
C ALA A 357 12.77 -24.75 14.02
N ALA A 358 12.15 -24.67 15.19
CA ALA A 358 10.74 -25.00 15.38
C ALA A 358 10.07 -23.78 16.04
N THR A 359 9.11 -23.16 15.36
CA THR A 359 8.51 -21.89 15.81
C THR A 359 6.99 -21.90 15.75
N ASP A 360 6.36 -21.30 16.74
CA ASP A 360 4.94 -20.92 16.80
C ASP A 360 4.82 -19.43 16.46
N SER A 361 4.13 -19.11 15.38
CA SER A 361 3.94 -17.74 14.93
C SER A 361 2.46 -17.40 14.83
N ARG A 362 2.07 -16.26 15.40
CA ARG A 362 0.69 -15.75 15.31
C ARG A 362 0.63 -14.23 15.38
N ILE A 363 -0.46 -13.66 14.87
CA ILE A 363 -0.78 -12.26 15.07
C ILE A 363 -1.43 -12.10 16.45
N TRP A 364 -0.84 -11.27 17.31
CA TRP A 364 -1.32 -10.96 18.65
C TRP A 364 -1.38 -9.45 18.86
N HIS A 365 -2.58 -8.91 19.04
CA HIS A 365 -2.82 -7.45 19.11
C HIS A 365 -2.18 -6.63 17.96
N GLY A 366 -2.20 -7.22 16.76
CA GLY A 366 -1.61 -6.60 15.56
C GLY A 366 -0.08 -6.63 15.50
N TRP A 367 0.57 -7.44 16.36
CA TRP A 367 1.97 -7.80 16.31
C TRP A 367 2.12 -9.25 15.82
N THR A 368 3.09 -9.51 14.98
CA THR A 368 3.51 -10.89 14.73
C THR A 368 4.38 -11.33 15.90
N ARG A 369 3.85 -12.24 16.74
CA ARG A 369 4.61 -12.89 17.81
C ARG A 369 5.14 -14.22 17.30
N THR A 370 6.42 -14.48 17.48
CA THR A 370 7.06 -15.75 17.19
C THR A 370 7.74 -16.28 18.45
N LEU A 371 7.38 -17.49 18.84
CA LEU A 371 8.04 -18.27 19.89
C LEU A 371 8.77 -19.42 19.22
N GLY A 372 10.02 -19.64 19.51
CA GLY A 372 10.78 -20.68 18.84
C GLY A 372 11.82 -21.37 19.70
N LEU A 373 12.19 -22.55 19.26
CA LEU A 373 13.39 -23.25 19.69
C LEU A 373 14.33 -23.32 18.49
N GLN A 374 15.54 -22.84 18.67
CA GLN A 374 16.58 -22.79 17.66
C GLN A 374 17.73 -23.71 18.04
N PHE A 375 18.20 -24.48 17.08
CA PHE A 375 19.45 -25.24 17.18
C PHE A 375 20.40 -24.73 16.10
N LEU A 376 21.58 -24.25 16.48
CA LEU A 376 22.62 -23.73 15.62
C LEU A 376 23.89 -24.50 15.86
N THR A 377 24.51 -25.01 14.80
CA THR A 377 25.83 -25.64 14.90
C THR A 377 26.66 -25.30 13.67
N GLY A 378 27.97 -25.23 13.83
CA GLY A 378 28.88 -24.99 12.73
C GLY A 378 30.24 -24.48 13.14
N ASP A 379 31.06 -24.28 12.13
CA ASP A 379 32.43 -23.79 12.26
C ASP A 379 32.49 -22.31 11.89
N PHE A 380 33.34 -21.57 12.57
CA PHE A 380 33.58 -20.15 12.28
C PHE A 380 35.03 -19.78 12.54
N GLU A 381 35.44 -18.69 11.90
CA GLU A 381 36.73 -18.05 12.10
C GLU A 381 36.52 -16.53 12.20
N VAL A 382 37.05 -15.92 13.24
CA VAL A 382 37.02 -14.45 13.48
C VAL A 382 38.36 -14.05 13.99
N ALA A 383 39.06 -13.11 13.30
CA ALA A 383 40.38 -12.64 13.67
C ALA A 383 41.36 -13.82 13.92
N GLU A 384 41.44 -14.77 12.98
CA GLU A 384 42.22 -16.02 13.02
C GLU A 384 41.81 -17.03 14.11
N GLN A 385 40.90 -16.66 14.99
CA GLN A 385 40.36 -17.59 15.97
C GLN A 385 39.36 -18.54 15.31
N LYS A 386 39.72 -19.81 15.19
CA LYS A 386 38.84 -20.88 14.71
C LYS A 386 38.04 -21.46 15.89
N GLY A 387 36.79 -21.63 15.67
CA GLY A 387 35.90 -22.22 16.65
C GLY A 387 34.81 -23.07 15.99
N THR A 388 34.35 -24.08 16.71
CA THR A 388 33.13 -24.81 16.42
C THR A 388 32.16 -24.52 17.56
N THR A 389 30.90 -24.31 17.24
CA THR A 389 29.87 -24.02 18.25
C THR A 389 28.61 -24.84 18.00
N THR A 390 27.99 -25.22 19.09
CA THR A 390 26.64 -25.79 19.10
C THR A 390 25.81 -25.03 20.13
N LEU A 391 24.67 -24.51 19.72
CA LEU A 391 23.78 -23.71 20.57
C LEU A 391 22.34 -24.18 20.41
N LEU A 392 21.71 -24.52 21.52
CA LEU A 392 20.27 -24.75 21.61
C LEU A 392 19.66 -23.66 22.46
N TYR A 393 18.75 -22.88 21.89
CA TYR A 393 18.16 -21.75 22.59
C TYR A 393 16.73 -21.46 22.22
N PRO A 394 15.85 -21.15 23.18
CA PRO A 394 14.59 -20.51 22.93
C PRO A 394 14.76 -19.07 22.45
N GLU A 395 13.83 -18.65 21.59
CA GLU A 395 13.73 -17.28 21.07
C GLU A 395 12.28 -16.82 21.12
N ILE A 396 12.07 -15.58 21.53
CA ILE A 396 10.80 -14.87 21.38
C ILE A 396 11.02 -13.60 20.57
N SER A 397 10.16 -13.36 19.59
CA SER A 397 10.20 -12.10 18.86
C SER A 397 8.81 -11.51 18.66
N TYR A 398 8.77 -10.18 18.62
CA TYR A 398 7.60 -9.38 18.29
C TYR A 398 7.98 -8.45 17.15
N ALA A 399 7.23 -8.53 16.05
CA ALA A 399 7.42 -7.68 14.89
C ALA A 399 6.12 -6.99 14.51
N LYS A 400 6.20 -5.70 14.21
CA LYS A 400 5.09 -4.94 13.66
C LYS A 400 5.57 -3.99 12.57
N LYS A 401 4.79 -3.93 11.49
CA LYS A 401 5.05 -3.06 10.36
C LYS A 401 3.75 -2.41 9.94
N ARG A 402 3.79 -1.11 9.69
CA ARG A 402 2.70 -0.34 9.10
C ARG A 402 3.24 0.59 8.04
N ALA A 403 2.60 0.62 6.89
CA ALA A 403 2.94 1.49 5.77
C ALA A 403 1.68 1.86 4.99
N ASP A 404 1.67 3.02 4.39
CA ASP A 404 0.66 3.48 3.43
C ASP A 404 0.84 2.79 2.06
N ASP A 405 2.06 2.47 1.68
CA ASP A 405 2.45 1.68 0.51
C ASP A 405 3.58 0.73 0.88
N LEU A 406 3.50 -0.53 0.46
CA LEU A 406 4.50 -1.54 0.79
C LEU A 406 5.77 -1.43 -0.04
N ASN A 407 5.67 -0.90 -1.26
CA ASN A 407 6.80 -0.78 -2.19
C ASN A 407 7.55 0.54 -2.01
N PHE A 408 6.80 1.62 -1.76
CA PHE A 408 7.36 2.96 -1.57
C PHE A 408 6.59 3.74 -0.50
N PRO A 409 6.81 3.44 0.78
CA PRO A 409 6.09 4.12 1.85
C PRO A 409 6.47 5.60 1.96
N ARG A 410 5.47 6.45 2.04
CA ARG A 410 5.62 7.85 2.45
C ARG A 410 5.34 8.05 3.93
N ARG A 411 4.53 7.15 4.52
CA ARG A 411 4.26 7.09 5.96
C ARG A 411 4.30 5.66 6.40
N GLY A 412 5.21 5.34 7.29
CA GLY A 412 5.32 3.99 7.77
C GLY A 412 6.29 3.88 8.94
N TRP A 413 6.21 2.74 9.60
CA TRP A 413 7.19 2.35 10.59
C TRP A 413 7.25 0.84 10.73
N SER A 414 8.39 0.33 11.16
CA SER A 414 8.56 -1.04 11.59
C SER A 414 9.33 -1.09 12.90
N LEU A 415 8.99 -2.07 13.73
CA LEU A 415 9.72 -2.39 14.95
C LEU A 415 9.76 -3.91 15.10
N THR A 416 10.95 -4.43 15.32
CA THR A 416 11.19 -5.82 15.66
C THR A 416 11.98 -5.86 16.95
N VAL A 417 11.52 -6.66 17.92
CA VAL A 417 12.24 -6.93 19.16
C VAL A 417 12.34 -8.43 19.31
N ALA A 418 13.56 -8.93 19.54
CA ALA A 418 13.82 -10.35 19.76
C ALA A 418 14.63 -10.55 21.05
N ALA A 419 14.31 -11.60 21.80
CA ALA A 419 15.08 -12.04 22.93
C ALA A 419 15.35 -13.55 22.83
N ARG A 420 16.59 -13.95 23.12
CA ARG A 420 17.03 -15.34 23.05
C ARG A 420 18.03 -15.64 24.15
N ALA A 421 18.07 -16.90 24.61
CA ALA A 421 18.98 -17.30 25.65
C ALA A 421 19.35 -18.78 25.51
N GLY A 422 20.62 -19.12 25.71
CA GLY A 422 21.14 -20.48 25.75
C GLY A 422 21.87 -20.76 27.04
N GLN A 423 21.83 -22.01 27.53
CA GLN A 423 22.48 -22.43 28.74
C GLN A 423 23.53 -23.48 28.44
N LYS A 424 24.76 -23.24 28.89
CA LYS A 424 25.85 -24.22 28.81
C LYS A 424 25.45 -25.55 29.48
N GLY A 425 25.67 -26.66 28.79
CA GLY A 425 25.30 -27.98 29.25
C GLY A 425 23.84 -28.38 28.97
N ALA A 426 22.98 -27.44 28.55
CA ALA A 426 21.63 -27.73 28.09
C ALA A 426 21.55 -27.70 26.55
N GLY A 427 22.50 -28.30 25.85
CA GLY A 427 22.60 -28.33 24.41
C GLY A 427 23.32 -27.11 23.82
N SER A 428 23.94 -26.27 24.64
CA SER A 428 24.74 -25.10 24.22
C SER A 428 26.15 -25.17 24.78
N ASP A 429 27.15 -24.78 23.99
CA ASP A 429 28.56 -24.74 24.38
C ASP A 429 28.89 -23.56 25.29
N THR A 430 28.09 -22.51 25.24
CA THR A 430 28.18 -21.35 26.13
C THR A 430 26.82 -20.93 26.64
N SER A 431 26.79 -20.30 27.82
CA SER A 431 25.58 -19.62 28.30
C SER A 431 25.52 -18.21 27.75
N PHE A 432 24.38 -17.80 27.22
CA PHE A 432 24.18 -16.44 26.75
C PHE A 432 22.71 -16.01 26.91
N ALA A 433 22.51 -14.70 27.03
CA ALA A 433 21.20 -14.04 26.91
C ALA A 433 21.38 -12.82 26.02
N GLN A 434 20.52 -12.68 25.01
CA GLN A 434 20.61 -11.60 24.05
C GLN A 434 19.25 -10.97 23.79
N VAL A 435 19.23 -9.64 23.72
CA VAL A 435 18.07 -8.85 23.26
C VAL A 435 18.54 -7.96 22.12
N ILE A 436 17.72 -7.87 21.06
CA ILE A 436 17.93 -6.97 19.93
C ILE A 436 16.63 -6.27 19.57
N ALA A 437 16.72 -5.00 19.22
CA ALA A 437 15.60 -4.18 18.75
C ALA A 437 16.02 -3.39 17.51
N ASP A 438 15.26 -3.57 16.43
CA ASP A 438 15.43 -2.85 15.17
C ASP A 438 14.19 -2.03 14.88
N ALA A 439 14.36 -0.74 14.63
CA ALA A 439 13.30 0.19 14.32
C ALA A 439 13.57 0.97 13.04
N LYS A 440 12.52 1.25 12.28
CA LYS A 440 12.55 2.16 11.14
C LYS A 440 11.29 3.00 11.11
N TRP A 441 11.44 4.29 10.80
CA TRP A 441 10.34 5.24 10.70
C TRP A 441 10.50 6.09 9.45
N ILE A 442 9.39 6.28 8.71
CA ILE A 442 9.35 7.03 7.46
C ILE A 442 8.25 8.07 7.51
N ARG A 443 8.57 9.29 7.15
CA ARG A 443 7.62 10.41 7.09
C ARG A 443 7.82 11.24 5.83
N GLY A 444 6.75 11.38 5.02
CA GLY A 444 6.72 12.29 3.88
C GLY A 444 6.78 13.75 4.34
N LEU A 445 7.57 14.55 3.65
CA LEU A 445 7.75 15.99 3.83
C LEU A 445 7.45 16.69 2.51
N GLY A 446 6.35 17.47 2.46
CA GLY A 446 5.81 18.01 1.22
C GLY A 446 5.44 16.91 0.22
N ASP A 447 5.36 17.20 -1.06
CA ASP A 447 4.93 16.23 -2.09
C ASP A 447 6.07 15.33 -2.54
N ASN A 448 7.29 15.82 -2.57
CA ASN A 448 8.44 15.16 -3.17
C ASN A 448 9.50 14.69 -2.17
N GLY A 449 9.42 15.13 -0.91
CA GLY A 449 10.39 14.78 0.12
C GLY A 449 9.90 13.68 1.05
N ARG A 450 10.85 12.94 1.65
CA ARG A 450 10.59 12.05 2.79
C ARG A 450 11.82 11.96 3.70
N PHE A 451 11.55 11.84 4.97
CA PHE A 451 12.54 11.61 6.02
C PHE A 451 12.46 10.15 6.48
N ILE A 452 13.62 9.54 6.66
CA ILE A 452 13.77 8.16 7.11
C ILE A 452 14.68 8.16 8.32
N ALA A 453 14.20 7.60 9.42
CA ALA A 453 15.02 7.31 10.60
C ALA A 453 15.07 5.80 10.80
N ARG A 454 16.22 5.26 11.18
CA ARG A 454 16.39 3.86 11.57
C ARG A 454 17.31 3.77 12.78
N GLY A 455 17.15 2.69 13.55
CA GLY A 455 18.00 2.42 14.70
C GLY A 455 18.05 0.95 15.01
N SER A 456 19.18 0.50 15.52
CA SER A 456 19.40 -0.84 16.04
C SER A 456 20.05 -0.77 17.41
N LEU A 457 19.49 -1.49 18.37
CA LEU A 457 20.01 -1.63 19.74
C LEU A 457 20.11 -3.11 20.07
N GLY A 458 21.23 -3.54 20.61
CA GLY A 458 21.43 -4.92 21.01
C GLY A 458 22.31 -5.04 22.24
N TYR A 459 22.02 -6.05 23.04
CA TYR A 459 22.80 -6.40 24.22
C TYR A 459 22.89 -7.92 24.35
N THR A 460 24.09 -8.41 24.58
CA THR A 460 24.37 -9.82 24.88
C THR A 460 25.13 -9.92 26.18
N GLN A 461 24.65 -10.74 27.09
CA GLN A 461 25.43 -11.25 28.20
C GLN A 461 25.87 -12.66 27.84
N VAL A 462 27.15 -12.95 27.86
CA VAL A 462 27.70 -14.25 27.47
C VAL A 462 28.77 -14.73 28.44
N GLY A 463 28.80 -16.03 28.71
CA GLY A 463 29.78 -16.63 29.61
C GLY A 463 31.15 -16.87 28.94
N ASP A 464 31.16 -17.25 27.66
CA ASP A 464 32.35 -17.44 26.86
C ASP A 464 32.13 -16.84 25.46
N PHE A 465 32.63 -15.64 25.24
CA PHE A 465 32.43 -14.87 24.00
C PHE A 465 33.07 -15.57 22.80
N ASP A 466 34.18 -16.26 23.01
CA ASP A 466 34.91 -16.95 21.95
C ASP A 466 34.17 -18.17 21.40
N LYS A 467 33.14 -18.66 22.12
CA LYS A 467 32.22 -19.70 21.66
C LYS A 467 30.99 -19.14 20.94
N LEU A 468 30.80 -17.82 20.93
CA LEU A 468 29.69 -17.20 20.25
C LEU A 468 30.03 -17.04 18.75
N PRO A 469 29.23 -17.62 17.82
CA PRO A 469 29.51 -17.49 16.39
C PRO A 469 29.22 -16.07 15.90
N PRO A 470 29.79 -15.65 14.75
CA PRO A 470 29.63 -14.28 14.21
C PRO A 470 28.18 -13.85 14.07
N GLU A 471 27.26 -14.76 13.75
CA GLU A 471 25.83 -14.46 13.59
C GLU A 471 25.13 -14.01 14.88
N LEU A 472 25.75 -14.23 16.03
CA LEU A 472 25.23 -13.80 17.34
C LEU A 472 26.07 -12.70 17.97
N ARG A 473 27.21 -12.30 17.37
CA ARG A 473 27.98 -11.13 17.75
C ARG A 473 27.42 -9.90 17.06
N PHE A 474 27.69 -8.73 17.61
CA PHE A 474 27.34 -7.47 16.99
C PHE A 474 28.51 -6.86 16.24
N PHE A 475 28.24 -6.41 15.02
CA PHE A 475 29.15 -5.66 14.17
C PHE A 475 28.41 -4.45 13.63
N ALA A 476 29.12 -3.34 13.43
CA ALA A 476 28.59 -2.19 12.71
C ALA A 476 29.43 -1.92 11.44
N GLY A 477 28.97 -1.00 10.59
CA GLY A 477 29.47 -0.76 9.24
C GLY A 477 28.65 -1.48 8.17
N GLY A 478 28.61 -0.93 6.96
CA GLY A 478 27.87 -1.42 5.81
C GLY A 478 26.52 -0.74 5.58
N ASP A 479 25.79 -1.22 4.56
CA ASP A 479 24.60 -0.60 3.98
C ASP A 479 23.44 -0.35 4.98
N ARG A 480 23.32 -1.23 5.96
CA ARG A 480 22.21 -1.22 6.94
C ARG A 480 22.60 -0.71 8.31
N SER A 481 23.86 -0.33 8.48
CA SER A 481 24.44 0.12 9.73
C SER A 481 25.02 1.54 9.56
N ILE A 482 26.33 1.70 9.58
CA ILE A 482 27.02 2.98 9.43
C ILE A 482 27.66 3.01 8.04
N ARG A 483 27.02 3.69 7.09
CA ARG A 483 27.57 3.89 5.74
C ARG A 483 28.81 4.79 5.81
N GLY A 484 29.78 4.53 4.94
CA GLY A 484 31.12 5.13 4.98
C GLY A 484 32.14 4.21 5.63
N TYR A 485 31.69 3.14 6.32
CA TYR A 485 32.53 2.06 6.81
C TYR A 485 32.19 0.77 6.04
N PRO A 486 33.19 -0.05 5.67
CA PRO A 486 32.92 -1.34 5.05
C PRO A 486 32.11 -2.26 5.95
N PHE A 487 31.50 -3.27 5.34
CA PHE A 487 30.60 -4.21 6.04
C PHE A 487 31.29 -4.92 7.21
N GLN A 488 30.71 -4.83 8.42
CA GLN A 488 31.18 -5.45 9.66
C GLN A 488 32.56 -4.99 10.15
N THR A 489 33.07 -3.84 9.73
CA THR A 489 34.41 -3.37 10.12
C THR A 489 34.48 -2.48 11.36
N VAL A 490 33.32 -2.16 11.93
CA VAL A 490 33.20 -1.37 13.17
C VAL A 490 32.83 -2.29 14.33
N GLY A 491 33.64 -2.24 15.38
CA GLY A 491 33.48 -3.04 16.58
C GLY A 491 34.78 -3.25 17.34
N PRO A 492 34.73 -3.96 18.48
CA PRO A 492 35.93 -4.33 19.25
C PRO A 492 36.94 -5.06 18.40
N ARG A 493 38.22 -4.77 18.67
CA ARG A 493 39.35 -5.31 17.92
C ARG A 493 40.27 -6.13 18.82
N ARG A 494 40.92 -7.13 18.22
CA ARG A 494 41.93 -7.97 18.86
C ARG A 494 43.21 -7.86 18.06
N VAL A 495 44.35 -7.72 18.77
CA VAL A 495 45.67 -7.82 18.14
C VAL A 495 45.90 -9.29 17.77
N VAL A 496 46.21 -9.51 16.51
CA VAL A 496 46.51 -10.83 15.95
C VAL A 496 47.95 -10.85 15.52
N PRO A 497 48.77 -11.85 15.92
CA PRO A 497 50.12 -12.00 15.40
C PRO A 497 50.09 -12.03 13.86
N ASP A 498 51.08 -11.53 13.20
CA ASP A 498 51.19 -11.51 11.74
C ASP A 498 50.27 -10.52 10.99
N HIS A 499 49.44 -9.74 11.71
CA HIS A 499 48.67 -8.62 11.15
C HIS A 499 49.16 -7.29 11.68
N GLU A 500 49.40 -6.31 10.78
CA GLU A 500 49.85 -4.96 11.17
C GLU A 500 48.74 -4.24 11.98
N ASP A 501 47.48 -4.43 11.61
CA ASP A 501 46.31 -3.80 12.25
C ASP A 501 45.51 -4.79 13.09
N PRO A 502 44.96 -4.35 14.26
CA PRO A 502 44.06 -5.16 15.05
C PRO A 502 42.79 -5.52 14.28
N GLN A 503 42.41 -6.80 14.32
CA GLN A 503 41.27 -7.35 13.60
C GLN A 503 39.95 -7.22 14.40
N VAL A 504 38.83 -6.92 13.71
CA VAL A 504 37.53 -6.78 14.33
C VAL A 504 36.98 -8.15 14.75
N ILE A 505 36.56 -8.28 16.03
CA ILE A 505 36.06 -9.54 16.60
C ILE A 505 34.53 -9.51 16.85
N GLY A 506 33.86 -8.35 16.67
CA GLY A 506 32.49 -8.11 17.06
C GLY A 506 32.33 -7.82 18.56
N GLY A 507 31.17 -7.26 18.92
CA GLY A 507 30.85 -6.82 20.28
C GLY A 507 29.72 -7.60 20.91
N GLU A 508 29.57 -7.41 22.22
CA GLU A 508 28.43 -7.87 23.01
C GLU A 508 27.25 -6.89 22.93
N GLN A 509 27.49 -5.68 22.45
CA GLN A 509 26.51 -4.61 22.39
C GLN A 509 26.56 -3.92 21.03
N ILE A 510 25.43 -3.36 20.61
CA ILE A 510 25.33 -2.49 19.44
C ILE A 510 24.37 -1.34 19.74
N ALA A 511 24.75 -0.15 19.32
CA ALA A 511 23.87 1.01 19.28
C ALA A 511 24.14 1.81 18.02
N VAL A 512 23.23 1.77 17.06
CA VAL A 512 23.34 2.45 15.76
C VAL A 512 22.09 3.25 15.50
N ALA A 513 22.25 4.46 14.97
CA ALA A 513 21.18 5.32 14.52
C ALA A 513 21.49 5.91 13.14
N SER A 514 20.46 6.17 12.35
CA SER A 514 20.57 6.73 11.01
C SER A 514 19.45 7.73 10.78
N ALA A 515 19.78 8.85 10.15
CA ALA A 515 18.86 9.85 9.67
C ALA A 515 19.12 10.11 8.19
N GLU A 516 18.10 10.04 7.37
CA GLU A 516 18.20 10.20 5.92
C GLU A 516 17.06 11.09 5.43
N TYR A 517 17.37 12.03 4.54
CA TYR A 517 16.39 12.82 3.81
C TYR A 517 16.52 12.52 2.33
N GLU A 518 15.40 12.12 1.71
CA GLU A 518 15.29 11.90 0.28
C GLU A 518 14.40 12.95 -0.36
N TYR A 519 14.80 13.42 -1.53
CA TYR A 519 14.02 14.34 -2.36
C TYR A 519 13.93 13.83 -3.80
N TYR A 520 12.71 13.66 -4.31
CA TYR A 520 12.43 13.18 -5.67
C TYR A 520 12.12 14.37 -6.59
N PHE A 521 13.02 14.66 -7.51
CA PHE A 521 12.86 15.71 -8.51
C PHE A 521 12.04 15.26 -9.73
N THR A 522 11.85 13.95 -9.90
CA THR A 522 10.87 13.34 -10.82
C THR A 522 10.16 12.19 -10.09
N GLU A 523 9.12 11.62 -10.70
CA GLU A 523 8.44 10.45 -10.14
C GLU A 523 9.36 9.26 -9.91
N LYS A 524 10.45 9.14 -10.69
CA LYS A 524 11.36 7.98 -10.68
C LYS A 524 12.70 8.27 -10.05
N TRP A 525 13.21 9.49 -10.12
CA TRP A 525 14.55 9.84 -9.72
C TRP A 525 14.56 10.81 -8.55
N GLY A 526 15.42 10.55 -7.61
CA GLY A 526 15.65 11.37 -6.43
C GLY A 526 17.12 11.33 -5.97
N ALA A 527 17.42 12.19 -5.04
CA ALA A 527 18.67 12.23 -4.31
C ALA A 527 18.40 12.08 -2.82
N ALA A 528 19.41 11.62 -2.08
CA ALA A 528 19.37 11.52 -0.63
C ALA A 528 20.63 12.11 0.00
N ALA A 529 20.49 12.59 1.23
CA ALA A 529 21.58 12.89 2.13
C ALA A 529 21.34 12.15 3.45
N PHE A 530 22.40 11.64 4.05
CA PHE A 530 22.28 10.85 5.27
C PHE A 530 23.43 11.09 6.25
N VAL A 531 23.13 10.79 7.51
CA VAL A 531 24.11 10.65 8.59
C VAL A 531 23.76 9.40 9.37
N ASP A 532 24.73 8.53 9.50
CA ASP A 532 24.67 7.31 10.29
C ASP A 532 25.66 7.41 11.44
N THR A 533 25.33 6.88 12.60
CA THR A 533 26.19 6.95 13.78
C THR A 533 25.98 5.77 14.71
N GLY A 534 26.97 5.44 15.49
CA GLY A 534 26.91 4.38 16.48
C GLY A 534 28.20 3.59 16.61
N ASP A 535 28.08 2.43 17.25
CA ASP A 535 29.18 1.49 17.45
C ASP A 535 28.65 0.09 17.78
N ALA A 536 29.49 -0.93 17.55
CA ALA A 536 29.39 -2.23 18.20
C ALA A 536 30.50 -2.32 19.24
N PHE A 537 30.21 -2.67 20.48
CA PHE A 537 31.16 -2.52 21.60
C PHE A 537 30.99 -3.62 22.66
N THR A 538 31.93 -3.67 23.63
CA THR A 538 31.88 -4.55 24.78
C THR A 538 32.09 -3.76 26.05
N GLY A 539 31.27 -3.96 27.07
CA GLY A 539 31.35 -3.25 28.34
C GLY A 539 31.11 -1.75 28.19
N SER A 540 32.03 -0.90 28.60
CA SER A 540 31.95 0.57 28.50
C SER A 540 32.80 1.16 27.36
N SER A 541 33.31 0.34 26.44
CA SER A 541 34.23 0.76 25.36
C SER A 541 33.52 1.34 24.13
N PHE A 542 32.41 2.06 24.33
CA PHE A 542 31.70 2.72 23.24
C PHE A 542 32.52 3.81 22.57
N ASP A 543 32.79 3.68 21.27
CA ASP A 543 33.56 4.62 20.45
C ASP A 543 32.69 5.11 19.27
N LEU A 544 32.10 6.30 19.42
CA LEU A 544 31.13 6.83 18.48
C LEU A 544 31.75 7.00 17.08
N LYS A 545 31.31 6.20 16.15
CA LYS A 545 31.58 6.31 14.73
C LYS A 545 30.49 7.09 14.03
N ILE A 546 30.88 7.95 13.08
CA ILE A 546 29.95 8.74 12.28
C ILE A 546 30.30 8.52 10.81
N GLY A 547 29.28 8.19 10.03
CA GLY A 547 29.36 8.16 8.58
C GLY A 547 28.35 9.14 7.99
N ALA A 548 28.76 9.90 6.99
CA ALA A 548 27.88 10.84 6.30
C ALA A 548 28.03 10.71 4.79
N GLY A 549 27.01 11.07 4.06
CA GLY A 549 27.07 10.95 2.63
C GLY A 549 25.82 11.39 1.91
N PHE A 550 25.84 11.13 0.62
CA PHE A 550 24.72 11.41 -0.28
C PHE A 550 24.56 10.27 -1.28
N GLY A 551 23.39 10.19 -1.92
CA GLY A 551 23.13 9.12 -2.86
C GLY A 551 22.04 9.43 -3.85
N ALA A 552 21.95 8.57 -4.87
CA ALA A 552 20.91 8.56 -5.87
C ALA A 552 19.81 7.55 -5.51
N ARG A 553 18.59 7.87 -5.88
CA ARG A 553 17.41 7.04 -5.68
C ARG A 553 16.72 6.83 -7.01
N TRP A 554 16.45 5.58 -7.33
CA TRP A 554 15.73 5.24 -8.55
C TRP A 554 14.60 4.26 -8.25
N ARG A 555 13.37 4.70 -8.50
CA ARG A 555 12.19 3.84 -8.47
C ARG A 555 12.13 3.04 -9.76
N SER A 556 12.76 1.89 -9.75
CA SER A 556 12.76 0.99 -10.90
C SER A 556 11.49 0.13 -10.94
N PRO A 557 11.15 -0.46 -12.09
CA PRO A 557 10.03 -1.41 -12.19
C PRO A 557 10.16 -2.65 -11.30
N VAL A 558 11.38 -2.95 -10.83
CA VAL A 558 11.71 -4.12 -10.00
C VAL A 558 11.93 -3.77 -8.53
N GLY A 559 11.76 -2.51 -8.15
CA GLY A 559 11.94 -2.02 -6.78
C GLY A 559 12.81 -0.77 -6.69
N LEU A 560 12.98 -0.28 -5.48
CA LEU A 560 13.82 0.90 -5.22
C LEU A 560 15.30 0.52 -5.27
N VAL A 561 16.06 1.24 -6.09
CA VAL A 561 17.52 1.16 -6.19
C VAL A 561 18.10 2.36 -5.47
N ARG A 562 19.03 2.11 -4.55
CA ARG A 562 19.78 3.12 -3.79
C ARG A 562 21.27 2.95 -4.09
N VAL A 563 21.90 4.05 -4.42
CA VAL A 563 23.35 4.13 -4.64
C VAL A 563 23.86 5.28 -3.78
N ASP A 564 24.59 4.94 -2.75
CA ASP A 564 25.08 5.90 -1.74
C ASP A 564 26.61 5.96 -1.76
N LEU A 565 27.15 7.15 -1.62
CA LEU A 565 28.56 7.41 -1.35
C LEU A 565 28.66 7.92 0.10
N GLY A 566 29.31 7.16 0.94
CA GLY A 566 29.51 7.47 2.35
C GLY A 566 30.98 7.64 2.69
N THR A 567 31.26 8.48 3.67
CA THR A 567 32.63 8.68 4.19
C THR A 567 32.60 8.69 5.71
N PRO A 568 33.61 8.14 6.39
CA PRO A 568 33.80 8.31 7.83
C PRO A 568 34.05 9.77 8.17
N VAL A 569 33.50 10.23 9.29
CA VAL A 569 33.66 11.61 9.77
C VAL A 569 34.41 11.60 11.11
N GLY A 570 35.57 12.22 11.13
CA GLY A 570 36.35 12.39 12.37
C GLY A 570 37.02 11.12 12.92
N ASP A 571 37.13 10.07 12.12
CA ASP A 571 37.81 8.83 12.49
C ASP A 571 39.29 8.87 12.04
N ALA A 572 40.18 8.67 12.98
CA ALA A 572 41.64 8.67 12.69
C ALA A 572 42.09 7.37 11.97
N TYR A 573 41.32 6.32 12.05
CA TYR A 573 41.68 4.98 11.54
C TYR A 573 40.87 4.57 10.30
N ALA A 574 39.89 5.37 9.87
CA ALA A 574 39.11 5.11 8.68
C ALA A 574 39.06 6.36 7.79
N SER A 575 39.36 6.19 6.53
CA SER A 575 39.37 7.26 5.54
C SER A 575 38.91 6.71 4.19
N GLY A 576 38.49 7.60 3.32
CA GLY A 576 38.06 7.22 1.98
C GLY A 576 36.54 7.38 1.78
N VAL A 577 36.07 6.92 0.64
CA VAL A 577 34.68 6.96 0.26
C VAL A 577 34.23 5.52 -0.05
N GLU A 578 33.19 5.08 0.63
CA GLU A 578 32.59 3.78 0.41
C GLU A 578 31.35 3.91 -0.47
N LEU A 579 31.25 3.02 -1.44
CA LEU A 579 30.09 2.88 -2.30
C LEU A 579 29.11 1.84 -1.70
N HIS A 580 27.86 2.23 -1.53
CA HIS A 580 26.81 1.35 -1.05
C HIS A 580 25.71 1.20 -2.10
N ILE A 581 25.38 -0.03 -2.49
CA ILE A 581 24.32 -0.32 -3.46
C ILE A 581 23.32 -1.28 -2.82
N VAL A 582 22.05 -0.85 -2.77
CA VAL A 582 20.94 -1.65 -2.22
C VAL A 582 19.75 -1.63 -3.18
N ILE A 583 19.20 -2.80 -3.45
CA ILE A 583 17.98 -2.96 -4.24
C ILE A 583 16.93 -3.67 -3.37
N GLY A 584 15.76 -3.08 -3.23
CA GLY A 584 14.67 -3.70 -2.48
C GLY A 584 13.70 -2.69 -1.85
N PRO A 585 12.66 -3.19 -1.14
CA PRO A 585 11.68 -2.35 -0.45
C PRO A 585 12.32 -1.62 0.74
N ASP A 586 11.64 -0.57 1.21
CA ASP A 586 12.11 0.23 2.35
C ASP A 586 11.77 -0.37 3.71
N LEU A 587 10.64 -1.01 3.85
CA LEU A 587 10.12 -1.60 5.08
C LEU A 587 9.93 -3.10 4.97
#